data_aa73ced89dd1ccf050a85b8eea666c53
#
_entry.id   aa73ced89dd1ccf050a85b8eea666c53
#
_cell.length_a   1.000
_cell.length_b   1.000
_cell.length_c   1.000
_cell.angle_alpha   90.00
_cell.angle_beta   90.00
_cell.angle_gamma   90.00
#
_symmetry.space_group_name_H-M   'P 1'
#
loop_
_entity.id
_entity.type
_entity.pdbx_description
1 polymer ?
#
loop_
_entity_poly.entity_id
_entity_poly.type
_entity_poly.pdbx_seq_one_letter_code
_entity_poly.pdbx_strand_id
1 'polypeptide(L)'
;KPVFEKIKESLDIFGAKEDILNCIKAARWCCDNKMYQQTTTLLEEGLITFLCCHFKLDYKEEDFRDLMGQCLTAKTRPNKKIIFNDSGLAEELLADSVIWDNKLFVKSMQNIQQVRNDYNHAGFNKHPKKVKDIIDKVESLMDDIESILSKI
;
A
#
# COMPACT_ATOMS: atom_id res chain seq x y z
N LYS A 1 -16.40 1.67 31.88
CA LYS A 1 -15.42 2.78 31.80
C LYS A 1 -14.08 2.40 31.12
N PRO A 2 -13.34 1.36 31.54
CA PRO A 2 -12.01 1.09 30.95
C PRO A 2 -12.01 0.74 29.46
N VAL A 3 -13.08 0.10 28.97
CA VAL A 3 -13.18 -0.31 27.54
C VAL A 3 -13.42 0.90 26.65
N PHE A 4 -14.31 1.81 27.05
CA PHE A 4 -14.60 3.03 26.30
C PHE A 4 -13.38 3.97 26.22
N GLU A 5 -12.61 4.07 27.29
CA GLU A 5 -11.39 4.88 27.30
C GLU A 5 -10.34 4.30 26.36
N LYS A 6 -10.14 2.97 26.35
CA LYS A 6 -9.23 2.31 25.40
C LYS A 6 -9.68 2.45 23.94
N ILE A 7 -10.98 2.37 23.66
CA ILE A 7 -11.52 2.60 22.32
C ILE A 7 -11.27 4.05 21.91
N LYS A 8 -11.53 5.01 22.79
CA LYS A 8 -11.29 6.43 22.53
C LYS A 8 -9.80 6.70 22.26
N GLU A 9 -8.91 6.24 23.12
CA GLU A 9 -7.46 6.34 22.92
C GLU A 9 -7.02 5.71 21.59
N SER A 10 -7.59 4.56 21.21
CA SER A 10 -7.30 3.93 19.93
C SER A 10 -7.81 4.72 18.72
N LEU A 11 -8.88 5.50 18.89
CA LEU A 11 -9.46 6.35 17.84
C LEU A 11 -8.81 7.74 17.79
N ASP A 12 -8.24 8.22 18.87
CA ASP A 12 -7.56 9.52 18.95
C ASP A 12 -6.30 9.60 18.06
N ILE A 13 -5.77 8.45 17.61
CA ILE A 13 -4.67 8.40 16.63
C ILE A 13 -5.11 8.86 15.22
N PHE A 14 -6.42 8.83 14.93
CA PHE A 14 -6.96 9.24 13.64
C PHE A 14 -7.31 10.72 13.67
N GLY A 15 -6.49 11.54 13.02
CA GLY A 15 -6.75 12.98 12.85
C GLY A 15 -7.71 13.23 11.69
N ALA A 16 -8.55 14.26 11.79
CA ALA A 16 -9.59 14.56 10.81
C ALA A 16 -9.10 15.19 9.48
N LYS A 17 -7.79 15.39 9.27
CA LYS A 17 -7.32 16.31 8.22
C LYS A 17 -6.65 15.68 7.00
N GLU A 18 -6.19 14.42 7.05
CA GLU A 18 -5.46 13.84 5.93
C GLU A 18 -5.76 12.34 5.79
N ASP A 19 -6.53 11.98 4.77
CA ASP A 19 -7.01 10.61 4.53
C ASP A 19 -5.86 9.61 4.36
N ILE A 20 -4.76 10.01 3.71
CA ILE A 20 -3.57 9.17 3.50
C ILE A 20 -2.89 8.82 4.83
N LEU A 21 -2.62 9.84 5.65
CA LEU A 21 -1.99 9.63 6.96
C LEU A 21 -2.86 8.77 7.86
N ASN A 22 -4.18 8.94 7.80
CA ASN A 22 -5.10 8.09 8.54
C ASN A 22 -5.07 6.64 8.05
N CYS A 23 -4.94 6.41 6.75
CA CYS A 23 -4.82 5.07 6.19
C CYS A 23 -3.53 4.37 6.67
N ILE A 24 -2.40 5.07 6.69
CA ILE A 24 -1.13 4.53 7.18
C ILE A 24 -1.16 4.30 8.70
N LYS A 25 -1.76 5.19 9.47
CA LYS A 25 -1.98 4.99 10.92
C LYS A 25 -2.88 3.78 11.19
N ALA A 26 -3.93 3.58 10.39
CA ALA A 26 -4.79 2.40 10.47
C ALA A 26 -4.01 1.12 10.15
N ALA A 27 -3.13 1.16 9.13
CA ALA A 27 -2.25 0.04 8.80
C ALA A 27 -1.30 -0.28 9.96
N ARG A 28 -0.68 0.74 10.60
CA ARG A 28 0.17 0.56 11.78
C ARG A 28 -0.61 -0.06 12.93
N TRP A 29 -1.78 0.48 13.25
CA TRP A 29 -2.63 -0.06 14.29
C TRP A 29 -3.01 -1.53 14.03
N CYS A 30 -3.34 -1.89 12.79
CA CYS A 30 -3.59 -3.27 12.39
C CYS A 30 -2.35 -4.15 12.58
N CYS A 31 -1.17 -3.66 12.22
CA CYS A 31 0.10 -4.37 12.37
C CYS A 31 0.38 -4.68 13.85
N ASP A 32 0.27 -3.68 14.72
CA ASP A 32 0.50 -3.80 16.16
C ASP A 32 -0.48 -4.78 16.81
N ASN A 33 -1.71 -4.89 16.28
CA ASN A 33 -2.72 -5.85 16.70
C ASN A 33 -2.66 -7.18 15.93
N LYS A 34 -1.59 -7.44 15.16
CA LYS A 34 -1.34 -8.69 14.42
C LYS A 34 -2.40 -9.01 13.34
N MET A 35 -3.07 -8.00 12.85
CA MET A 35 -4.04 -8.08 11.77
C MET A 35 -3.34 -7.88 10.41
N TYR A 36 -2.38 -8.75 10.09
CA TYR A 36 -1.43 -8.57 8.99
C TYR A 36 -2.07 -8.51 7.61
N GLN A 37 -3.17 -9.24 7.37
CA GLN A 37 -3.91 -9.16 6.11
C GLN A 37 -4.51 -7.77 5.93
N GLN A 38 -5.13 -7.22 6.96
CA GLN A 38 -5.68 -5.87 6.97
C GLN A 38 -4.58 -4.83 6.81
N THR A 39 -3.45 -5.02 7.49
CA THR A 39 -2.26 -4.17 7.33
C THR A 39 -1.84 -4.06 5.87
N THR A 40 -1.66 -5.18 5.18
CA THR A 40 -1.22 -5.18 3.77
C THR A 40 -2.25 -4.56 2.83
N THR A 41 -3.53 -4.77 3.09
CA THR A 41 -4.61 -4.14 2.31
C THR A 41 -4.61 -2.62 2.48
N LEU A 42 -4.54 -2.14 3.73
CA LEU A 42 -4.50 -0.71 4.02
C LEU A 42 -3.23 -0.04 3.48
N LEU A 43 -2.08 -0.71 3.53
CA LEU A 43 -0.86 -0.20 2.93
C LEU A 43 -0.99 -0.04 1.41
N GLU A 44 -1.52 -1.04 0.71
CA GLU A 44 -1.71 -0.97 -0.75
C GLU A 44 -2.69 0.13 -1.13
N GLU A 45 -3.85 0.20 -0.49
CA GLU A 45 -4.85 1.23 -0.74
C GLU A 45 -4.35 2.64 -0.40
N GLY A 46 -3.64 2.79 0.71
CA GLY A 46 -3.02 4.07 1.11
C GLY A 46 -1.98 4.54 0.11
N LEU A 47 -1.15 3.64 -0.42
CA LEU A 47 -0.13 4.00 -1.40
C LEU A 47 -0.71 4.30 -2.78
N ILE A 48 -1.78 3.62 -3.21
CA ILE A 48 -2.54 4.01 -4.41
C ILE A 48 -3.13 5.41 -4.22
N THR A 49 -3.71 5.69 -3.07
CA THR A 49 -4.24 7.02 -2.73
C THR A 49 -3.13 8.08 -2.75
N PHE A 50 -1.97 7.77 -2.17
CA PHE A 50 -0.79 8.64 -2.21
C PHE A 50 -0.37 8.94 -3.65
N LEU A 51 -0.30 7.94 -4.52
CA LEU A 51 0.03 8.13 -5.94
C LEU A 51 -1.00 9.00 -6.66
N CYS A 52 -2.29 8.76 -6.46
CA CYS A 52 -3.34 9.63 -7.01
C CYS A 52 -3.13 11.09 -6.59
N CYS A 53 -2.89 11.34 -5.30
CA CYS A 53 -2.64 12.70 -4.79
C CYS A 53 -1.37 13.32 -5.37
N HIS A 54 -0.27 12.56 -5.47
CA HIS A 54 0.99 13.02 -6.07
C HIS A 54 0.77 13.49 -7.50
N PHE A 55 0.01 12.75 -8.29
CA PHE A 55 -0.33 13.07 -9.66
C PHE A 55 -1.54 14.00 -9.81
N LYS A 56 -2.10 14.52 -8.72
CA LYS A 56 -3.28 15.42 -8.68
C LYS A 56 -4.52 14.81 -9.34
N LEU A 57 -4.67 13.49 -9.22
CA LEU A 57 -5.86 12.76 -9.64
C LEU A 57 -6.84 12.66 -8.47
N ASP A 58 -8.14 12.67 -8.77
CA ASP A 58 -9.14 12.42 -7.72
C ASP A 58 -9.12 10.95 -7.29
N TYR A 59 -8.56 10.70 -6.13
CA TYR A 59 -8.45 9.33 -5.57
C TYR A 59 -9.80 8.70 -5.20
N LYS A 60 -10.92 9.42 -5.30
CA LYS A 60 -12.27 8.89 -5.10
C LYS A 60 -12.85 8.30 -6.38
N GLU A 61 -12.29 8.65 -7.54
CA GLU A 61 -12.69 8.10 -8.83
C GLU A 61 -12.02 6.73 -9.04
N GLU A 62 -12.86 5.72 -9.26
CA GLU A 62 -12.43 4.31 -9.44
C GLU A 62 -11.48 4.17 -10.62
N ASP A 63 -11.77 4.83 -11.76
CA ASP A 63 -10.95 4.77 -12.97
C ASP A 63 -9.50 5.24 -12.73
N PHE A 64 -9.30 6.29 -11.93
CA PHE A 64 -7.96 6.77 -11.59
C PHE A 64 -7.24 5.82 -10.63
N ARG A 65 -7.94 5.22 -9.68
CA ARG A 65 -7.36 4.21 -8.79
C ARG A 65 -6.93 2.98 -9.56
N ASP A 66 -7.76 2.52 -10.49
CA ASP A 66 -7.44 1.39 -11.36
C ASP A 66 -6.24 1.69 -12.25
N LEU A 67 -6.18 2.88 -12.86
CA LEU A 67 -5.04 3.32 -13.66
C LEU A 67 -3.75 3.35 -12.83
N MET A 68 -3.79 3.87 -11.60
CA MET A 68 -2.64 3.84 -10.69
C MET A 68 -2.22 2.42 -10.35
N GLY A 69 -3.15 1.52 -10.09
CA GLY A 69 -2.87 0.09 -9.87
C GLY A 69 -2.22 -0.58 -11.09
N GLN A 70 -2.64 -0.21 -12.30
CA GLN A 70 -2.05 -0.67 -13.57
C GLN A 70 -0.63 -0.12 -13.74
N CYS A 71 -0.40 1.18 -13.53
CA CYS A 71 0.94 1.81 -13.57
C CYS A 71 1.89 1.17 -12.56
N LEU A 72 1.42 0.96 -11.33
CA LEU A 72 2.16 0.28 -10.30
C LEU A 72 2.53 -1.15 -10.70
N THR A 73 1.59 -1.88 -11.31
CA THR A 73 1.85 -3.23 -11.81
C THR A 73 2.89 -3.22 -12.94
N ALA A 74 2.87 -2.21 -13.83
CA ALA A 74 3.86 -2.05 -14.88
C ALA A 74 5.27 -1.86 -14.32
N LYS A 75 5.41 -1.07 -13.27
CA LYS A 75 6.71 -0.80 -12.62
C LYS A 75 7.20 -1.97 -11.77
N THR A 76 6.31 -2.69 -11.10
CA THR A 76 6.68 -3.81 -10.23
C THR A 76 6.82 -5.15 -10.96
N ARG A 77 6.20 -5.29 -12.14
CA ARG A 77 6.20 -6.52 -12.97
C ARG A 77 6.44 -6.19 -14.45
N PRO A 78 7.64 -5.76 -14.83
CA PRO A 78 7.92 -5.23 -16.19
C PRO A 78 7.66 -6.25 -17.31
N ASN A 79 7.69 -7.54 -17.01
CA ASN A 79 7.42 -8.60 -18.00
C ASN A 79 5.92 -8.95 -18.15
N LYS A 80 5.03 -8.33 -17.35
CA LYS A 80 3.60 -8.57 -17.46
C LYS A 80 3.00 -7.61 -18.49
N LYS A 81 2.33 -8.17 -19.51
CA LYS A 81 1.56 -7.36 -20.45
C LYS A 81 0.38 -6.73 -19.70
N ILE A 82 0.27 -5.42 -19.75
CA ILE A 82 -0.80 -4.64 -19.11
C ILE A 82 -1.57 -3.92 -20.23
N ILE A 83 -2.88 -3.92 -20.11
CA ILE A 83 -3.77 -3.11 -20.92
C ILE A 83 -4.26 -2.00 -20.01
N PHE A 84 -3.90 -0.76 -20.34
CA PHE A 84 -4.31 0.41 -19.57
C PHE A 84 -5.71 0.84 -19.99
N ASN A 85 -6.52 1.25 -19.02
CA ASN A 85 -7.83 1.86 -19.27
C ASN A 85 -7.69 3.25 -19.93
N ASP A 86 -6.59 3.96 -19.67
CA ASP A 86 -6.14 5.16 -20.38
C ASP A 86 -4.63 5.06 -20.66
N SER A 87 -4.27 4.72 -21.91
CA SER A 87 -2.88 4.54 -22.29
C SER A 87 -2.12 5.86 -22.41
N GLY A 88 -2.77 6.95 -22.81
CA GLY A 88 -2.14 8.26 -22.94
C GLY A 88 -1.74 8.82 -21.58
N LEU A 89 -2.68 8.81 -20.64
CA LEU A 89 -2.41 9.23 -19.26
C LEU A 89 -1.40 8.30 -18.57
N ALA A 90 -1.48 6.97 -18.83
CA ALA A 90 -0.51 6.02 -18.27
C ALA A 90 0.92 6.31 -18.70
N GLU A 91 1.17 6.67 -19.96
CA GLU A 91 2.50 7.06 -20.44
C GLU A 91 3.04 8.28 -19.71
N GLU A 92 2.21 9.30 -19.52
CA GLU A 92 2.55 10.51 -18.79
C GLU A 92 2.90 10.19 -17.31
N LEU A 93 2.05 9.43 -16.62
CA LEU A 93 2.24 9.04 -15.23
C LEU A 93 3.50 8.18 -15.04
N LEU A 94 3.78 7.27 -15.97
CA LEU A 94 4.95 6.38 -15.92
C LEU A 94 6.27 7.09 -16.24
N ALA A 95 6.23 8.29 -16.82
CA ALA A 95 7.41 9.10 -17.09
C ALA A 95 7.94 9.84 -15.85
N ASP A 96 7.17 9.92 -14.76
CA ASP A 96 7.60 10.58 -13.53
C ASP A 96 8.78 9.84 -12.88
N SER A 97 9.96 10.49 -12.88
CA SER A 97 11.16 9.91 -12.28
C SER A 97 11.21 10.07 -10.75
N VAL A 98 10.52 11.06 -10.19
CA VAL A 98 10.55 11.35 -8.75
C VAL A 98 10.04 10.15 -7.94
N ILE A 99 8.92 9.57 -8.40
CA ILE A 99 8.33 8.40 -7.76
C ILE A 99 9.00 7.10 -8.23
N TRP A 100 9.11 6.92 -9.55
CA TRP A 100 9.46 5.61 -10.09
C TRP A 100 10.96 5.28 -10.03
N ASP A 101 11.84 6.27 -9.89
CA ASP A 101 13.27 6.05 -9.62
C ASP A 101 13.56 5.82 -8.14
N ASN A 102 12.60 6.03 -7.26
CA ASN A 102 12.71 5.63 -5.86
C ASN A 102 12.62 4.10 -5.74
N LYS A 103 13.79 3.47 -5.80
CA LYS A 103 13.90 1.99 -5.75
C LYS A 103 13.31 1.39 -4.49
N LEU A 104 13.40 2.08 -3.35
CA LEU A 104 12.84 1.59 -2.10
C LEU A 104 11.31 1.60 -2.17
N PHE A 105 10.70 2.68 -2.67
CA PHE A 105 9.26 2.77 -2.86
C PHE A 105 8.74 1.66 -3.78
N VAL A 106 9.30 1.52 -4.98
CA VAL A 106 8.89 0.49 -5.95
C VAL A 106 9.06 -0.91 -5.38
N LYS A 107 10.17 -1.17 -4.66
CA LYS A 107 10.42 -2.46 -4.02
C LYS A 107 9.43 -2.76 -2.90
N SER A 108 9.10 -1.77 -2.07
CA SER A 108 8.11 -1.91 -1.00
C SER A 108 6.73 -2.23 -1.58
N MET A 109 6.32 -1.54 -2.65
CA MET A 109 5.05 -1.83 -3.35
C MET A 109 5.02 -3.26 -3.91
N GLN A 110 6.09 -3.70 -4.56
CA GLN A 110 6.22 -5.08 -5.05
C GLN A 110 6.07 -6.10 -3.91
N ASN A 111 6.70 -5.82 -2.79
CA ASN A 111 6.64 -6.68 -1.62
C ASN A 111 5.22 -6.74 -1.00
N ILE A 112 4.52 -5.60 -0.89
CA ILE A 112 3.14 -5.55 -0.41
C ILE A 112 2.23 -6.42 -1.29
N GLN A 113 2.29 -6.23 -2.62
CA GLN A 113 1.50 -7.04 -3.56
C GLN A 113 1.80 -8.54 -3.42
N GLN A 114 3.06 -8.90 -3.21
CA GLN A 114 3.44 -10.29 -3.04
C GLN A 114 2.90 -10.87 -1.73
N VAL A 115 3.05 -10.17 -0.61
CA VAL A 115 2.55 -10.62 0.70
C VAL A 115 1.04 -10.73 0.69
N ARG A 116 0.32 -9.75 0.12
CA ARG A 116 -1.14 -9.81 -0.05
C ARG A 116 -1.57 -11.04 -0.84
N ASN A 117 -0.87 -11.36 -1.93
CA ASN A 117 -1.16 -12.56 -2.70
C ASN A 117 -0.88 -13.84 -1.90
N ASP A 118 0.21 -13.90 -1.13
CA ASP A 118 0.54 -15.03 -0.27
C ASP A 118 -0.58 -15.28 0.77
N TYR A 119 -1.15 -14.21 1.37
CA TYR A 119 -2.29 -14.30 2.27
C TYR A 119 -3.58 -14.75 1.56
N ASN A 120 -3.89 -14.16 0.41
CA ASN A 120 -5.12 -14.47 -0.32
C ASN A 120 -5.15 -15.93 -0.80
N HIS A 121 -4.00 -16.54 -1.04
CA HIS A 121 -3.91 -17.96 -1.40
C HIS A 121 -3.84 -18.89 -0.19
N ALA A 122 -3.90 -18.36 1.04
CA ALA A 122 -3.96 -19.13 2.30
C ALA A 122 -2.95 -20.30 2.37
N GLY A 123 -1.76 -20.12 1.80
CA GLY A 123 -0.72 -21.15 1.75
C GLY A 123 -0.89 -22.20 0.66
N PHE A 124 -1.94 -22.17 -0.16
CA PHE A 124 -2.14 -23.08 -1.30
C PHE A 124 -1.29 -22.69 -2.53
N ASN A 125 -0.05 -22.29 -2.30
CA ASN A 125 0.93 -21.99 -3.33
C ASN A 125 1.85 -23.19 -3.56
N LYS A 126 2.47 -23.29 -4.74
CA LYS A 126 3.49 -24.33 -5.03
C LYS A 126 4.67 -24.28 -4.04
N HIS A 127 4.96 -23.12 -3.48
CA HIS A 127 6.05 -22.86 -2.53
C HIS A 127 5.53 -21.99 -1.38
N PRO A 128 4.78 -22.57 -0.42
CA PRO A 128 4.22 -21.82 0.69
C PRO A 128 5.34 -21.27 1.59
N LYS A 129 5.26 -19.99 1.94
CA LYS A 129 6.18 -19.37 2.90
C LYS A 129 5.77 -19.74 4.32
N LYS A 130 6.74 -19.75 5.22
CA LYS A 130 6.45 -19.88 6.65
C LYS A 130 5.70 -18.66 7.14
N VAL A 131 4.73 -18.85 8.00
CA VAL A 131 3.91 -17.75 8.57
C VAL A 131 4.82 -16.70 9.22
N LYS A 132 5.87 -17.11 9.94
CA LYS A 132 6.82 -16.21 10.56
C LYS A 132 7.49 -15.28 9.52
N ASP A 133 7.95 -15.83 8.38
CA ASP A 133 8.63 -15.04 7.35
C ASP A 133 7.69 -14.00 6.71
N ILE A 134 6.40 -14.32 6.65
CA ILE A 134 5.37 -13.38 6.16
C ILE A 134 5.16 -12.26 7.19
N ILE A 135 5.05 -12.60 8.47
CA ILE A 135 4.88 -11.64 9.57
C ILE A 135 6.06 -10.67 9.61
N ASP A 136 7.29 -11.21 9.72
CA ASP A 136 8.52 -10.40 9.77
C ASP A 136 8.61 -9.45 8.56
N LYS A 137 8.14 -9.91 7.40
CA LYS A 137 8.10 -9.09 6.18
C LYS A 137 7.05 -7.98 6.25
N VAL A 138 5.87 -8.21 6.80
CA VAL A 138 4.83 -7.17 6.95
C VAL A 138 5.28 -6.10 7.93
N GLU A 139 5.87 -6.49 9.05
CA GLU A 139 6.37 -5.55 10.05
C GLU A 139 7.49 -4.67 9.46
N SER A 140 8.46 -5.28 8.74
CA SER A 140 9.51 -4.53 8.03
C SER A 140 8.94 -3.59 6.97
N LEU A 141 7.93 -4.02 6.20
CA LEU A 141 7.30 -3.17 5.18
C LEU A 141 6.58 -1.97 5.78
N MET A 142 5.97 -2.14 6.94
CA MET A 142 5.32 -1.04 7.65
C MET A 142 6.33 0.06 8.01
N ASP A 143 7.49 -0.33 8.56
CA ASP A 143 8.58 0.59 8.92
C ASP A 143 9.18 1.27 7.69
N ASP A 144 9.40 0.53 6.59
CA ASP A 144 9.90 1.07 5.32
C ASP A 144 8.95 2.14 4.77
N ILE A 145 7.65 1.88 4.75
CA ILE A 145 6.64 2.81 4.21
C ILE A 145 6.56 4.09 5.06
N GLU A 146 6.54 3.97 6.38
CA GLU A 146 6.56 5.15 7.26
C GLU A 146 7.82 6.00 7.04
N SER A 147 8.98 5.35 6.89
CA SER A 147 10.25 6.04 6.58
C SER A 147 10.23 6.72 5.21
N ILE A 148 9.60 6.12 4.20
CA ILE A 148 9.48 6.71 2.85
C ILE A 148 8.57 7.95 2.92
N LEU A 149 7.38 7.81 3.48
CA LEU A 149 6.38 8.88 3.52
C LEU A 149 6.81 10.07 4.40
N SER A 150 7.68 9.85 5.38
CA SER A 150 8.24 10.95 6.19
C SER A 150 9.26 11.82 5.45
N LYS A 151 9.72 11.41 4.26
CA LYS A 151 10.76 12.08 3.46
C LYS A 151 10.22 12.74 2.19
N ILE A 152 8.98 12.47 1.85
CA ILE A 152 8.23 13.03 0.72
C ILE A 152 7.29 14.13 1.21
#